data_a0993b4e448127a9111218672021a2ea
#
_entry.id   a0993b4e448127a9111218672021a2ea
#
_cell.length_a   1.000
_cell.length_b   1.000
_cell.length_c   1.000
_cell.angle_alpha   90.00
_cell.angle_beta   90.00
_cell.angle_gamma   90.00
#
_symmetry.space_group_name_H-M   'P 1'
#
loop_
_entity.id
_entity.type
_entity.pdbx_description
1 polymer ?
#
loop_
_entity_poly.entity_id
_entity_poly.type
_entity_poly.pdbx_seq_one_letter_code
_entity_poly.pdbx_strand_id
1 'polypeptide(L)'
;MSWAGVLWPTFALLPELAAGAEPQPGMHRWARRLLPALGLELDIQGRLRPDVPLWVANHLSWVDPVILMSLRPMGTIAKGEVTGYPLLGRWAQKSGLHFVNRKDATSRAAVLAGFSASLKGGRDMLLFPEGTATRGERLAGFYEGGLRAAFALGLPAQPLRISSRDAHYPWTGDETLLPHLRTLLATRTQVTVTAEKPLHPSDFNCPAAWIFAFRQALLPRSSHVC
;
A
#
# COMPACT_ATOMS: atom_id res chain seq x y z
N MET A 1 2.31 -24.70 -3.99
CA MET A 1 1.25 -23.79 -4.43
C MET A 1 1.27 -23.71 -5.94
N SER A 2 0.15 -23.44 -6.62
CA SER A 2 0.06 -23.58 -8.08
C SER A 2 -0.14 -22.20 -8.75
N TRP A 3 0.38 -22.06 -9.95
CA TRP A 3 0.12 -20.92 -10.83
C TRP A 3 -1.39 -20.64 -11.04
N ALA A 4 -2.20 -21.73 -11.03
CA ALA A 4 -3.66 -21.63 -11.12
C ALA A 4 -4.23 -20.79 -9.95
N GLY A 5 -3.68 -20.89 -8.75
CA GLY A 5 -4.08 -20.11 -7.59
C GLY A 5 -3.83 -18.59 -7.74
N VAL A 6 -2.85 -18.19 -8.55
CA VAL A 6 -2.57 -16.78 -8.85
C VAL A 6 -3.38 -16.28 -10.05
N LEU A 7 -3.47 -17.10 -11.08
CA LEU A 7 -4.18 -16.74 -12.32
C LEU A 7 -5.68 -16.70 -12.12
N TRP A 8 -6.25 -17.66 -11.38
CA TRP A 8 -7.70 -17.74 -11.16
C TRP A 8 -8.31 -16.49 -10.52
N PRO A 9 -7.79 -15.93 -9.41
CA PRO A 9 -8.31 -14.69 -8.86
C PRO A 9 -8.26 -13.53 -9.86
N THR A 10 -7.21 -13.47 -10.68
CA THR A 10 -7.05 -12.44 -11.70
C THR A 10 -8.08 -12.57 -12.82
N PHE A 11 -8.30 -13.79 -13.31
CA PHE A 11 -9.34 -14.07 -14.33
C PHE A 11 -10.77 -13.93 -13.78
N ALA A 12 -11.00 -14.30 -12.52
CA ALA A 12 -12.31 -14.18 -11.87
C ALA A 12 -12.76 -12.70 -11.69
N LEU A 13 -11.86 -11.75 -11.82
CA LEU A 13 -12.21 -10.32 -11.83
C LEU A 13 -12.74 -9.83 -13.18
N LEU A 14 -12.46 -10.50 -14.28
CA LEU A 14 -12.84 -10.03 -15.62
C LEU A 14 -14.33 -9.76 -15.77
N PRO A 15 -15.25 -10.61 -15.26
CA PRO A 15 -16.69 -10.33 -15.31
C PRO A 15 -17.09 -9.11 -14.47
N GLU A 16 -16.47 -8.92 -13.29
CA GLU A 16 -16.76 -7.77 -12.43
C GLU A 16 -16.29 -6.45 -13.08
N LEU A 17 -15.17 -6.50 -13.81
CA LEU A 17 -14.64 -5.36 -14.58
C LEU A 17 -15.59 -5.00 -15.74
N ALA A 18 -16.13 -6.01 -16.42
CA ALA A 18 -17.07 -5.83 -17.53
C ALA A 18 -18.44 -5.30 -17.06
N ALA A 19 -18.88 -5.69 -15.86
CA ALA A 19 -20.17 -5.29 -15.30
C ALA A 19 -20.21 -3.88 -14.70
N GLY A 20 -19.09 -3.10 -14.75
CA GLY A 20 -19.05 -1.74 -14.20
C GLY A 20 -19.12 -1.67 -12.67
N ALA A 21 -18.79 -2.76 -11.97
CA ALA A 21 -18.78 -2.81 -10.52
C ALA A 21 -17.82 -1.77 -9.92
N GLU A 22 -18.14 -1.29 -8.73
CA GLU A 22 -17.28 -0.38 -7.95
C GLU A 22 -15.86 -0.96 -7.83
N PRO A 23 -14.84 -0.25 -8.34
CA PRO A 23 -13.51 -0.87 -8.52
C PRO A 23 -12.76 -1.17 -7.21
N GLN A 24 -12.91 -0.35 -6.16
CA GLN A 24 -12.23 -0.58 -4.88
C GLN A 24 -12.69 -1.86 -4.17
N PRO A 25 -14.00 -2.15 -4.04
CA PRO A 25 -14.45 -3.44 -3.52
C PRO A 25 -13.96 -4.63 -4.35
N GLY A 26 -13.88 -4.50 -5.67
CA GLY A 26 -13.31 -5.53 -6.55
C GLY A 26 -11.84 -5.81 -6.25
N MET A 27 -11.02 -4.76 -6.12
CA MET A 27 -9.59 -4.89 -5.75
C MET A 27 -9.43 -5.55 -4.37
N HIS A 28 -10.26 -5.18 -3.41
CA HIS A 28 -10.26 -5.80 -2.09
C HIS A 28 -10.56 -7.30 -2.17
N ARG A 29 -11.60 -7.72 -2.90
CA ARG A 29 -11.92 -9.14 -3.09
C ARG A 29 -10.79 -9.91 -3.78
N TRP A 30 -10.20 -9.32 -4.82
CA TRP A 30 -9.05 -9.89 -5.52
C TRP A 30 -7.86 -10.08 -4.57
N ALA A 31 -7.49 -9.05 -3.83
CA ALA A 31 -6.38 -9.09 -2.90
C ALA A 31 -6.57 -10.21 -1.85
N ARG A 32 -7.77 -10.32 -1.28
CA ARG A 32 -8.10 -11.39 -0.33
C ARG A 32 -7.96 -12.81 -0.88
N ARG A 33 -8.23 -12.99 -2.17
CA ARG A 33 -8.07 -14.30 -2.84
C ARG A 33 -6.63 -14.57 -3.23
N LEU A 34 -5.88 -13.52 -3.55
CA LEU A 34 -4.50 -13.64 -4.03
C LEU A 34 -3.53 -13.99 -2.89
N LEU A 35 -3.68 -13.40 -1.70
CA LEU A 35 -2.73 -13.58 -0.61
C LEU A 35 -2.51 -15.06 -0.20
N PRO A 36 -3.56 -15.87 0.03
CA PRO A 36 -3.37 -17.28 0.33
C PRO A 36 -2.70 -18.05 -0.82
N ALA A 37 -3.01 -17.68 -2.06
CA ALA A 37 -2.39 -18.29 -3.24
C ALA A 37 -0.90 -17.99 -3.36
N LEU A 38 -0.45 -16.84 -2.84
CA LEU A 38 0.97 -16.46 -2.72
C LEU A 38 1.67 -17.08 -1.52
N GLY A 39 0.97 -17.83 -0.66
CA GLY A 39 1.56 -18.41 0.54
C GLY A 39 1.80 -17.41 1.67
N LEU A 40 1.11 -16.29 1.65
CA LEU A 40 1.26 -15.24 2.65
C LEU A 40 0.33 -15.50 3.85
N GLU A 41 0.93 -15.52 5.03
CA GLU A 41 0.24 -15.61 6.32
C GLU A 41 0.36 -14.24 7.01
N LEU A 42 -0.78 -13.62 7.33
CA LEU A 42 -0.80 -12.29 7.93
C LEU A 42 -1.00 -12.38 9.44
N ASP A 43 -0.15 -11.68 10.16
CA ASP A 43 -0.28 -11.41 11.60
C ASP A 43 -0.61 -9.91 11.77
N ILE A 44 -1.78 -9.61 12.32
CA ILE A 44 -2.22 -8.23 12.54
C ILE A 44 -2.08 -7.89 14.01
N GLN A 45 -1.19 -6.97 14.33
CA GLN A 45 -0.94 -6.49 15.68
C GLN A 45 -1.52 -5.08 15.86
N GLY A 46 -2.13 -4.84 17.02
CA GLY A 46 -2.82 -3.59 17.30
C GLY A 46 -4.23 -3.54 16.69
N ARG A 47 -4.81 -2.35 16.60
CA ARG A 47 -6.19 -2.16 16.14
C ARG A 47 -6.23 -1.32 14.88
N LEU A 48 -6.65 -1.93 13.79
CA LEU A 48 -6.98 -1.21 12.56
C LEU A 48 -8.23 -0.35 12.77
N ARG A 49 -8.17 0.90 12.34
CA ARG A 49 -9.25 1.87 12.51
C ARG A 49 -9.96 2.09 11.16
N PRO A 50 -11.17 1.52 11.02
CA PRO A 50 -11.93 1.66 9.78
C PRO A 50 -12.49 3.07 9.56
N ASP A 51 -12.57 3.88 10.61
CA ASP A 51 -13.01 5.27 10.61
C ASP A 51 -11.92 6.28 10.20
N VAL A 52 -10.66 5.83 9.99
CA VAL A 52 -9.54 6.68 9.59
C VAL A 52 -9.31 6.56 8.08
N PRO A 53 -9.50 7.65 7.31
CA PRO A 53 -9.54 7.57 5.84
C PRO A 53 -8.17 7.36 5.18
N LEU A 54 -7.07 7.59 5.88
CA LEU A 54 -5.73 7.45 5.35
C LEU A 54 -4.91 6.45 6.17
N TRP A 55 -4.41 5.39 5.51
CA TRP A 55 -3.37 4.53 6.05
C TRP A 55 -2.02 4.90 5.47
N VAL A 56 -1.00 4.95 6.32
CA VAL A 56 0.37 5.32 5.93
C VAL A 56 1.31 4.20 6.36
N ALA A 57 1.99 3.57 5.42
CA ALA A 57 2.82 2.40 5.69
C ALA A 57 4.26 2.56 5.16
N ASN A 58 5.22 1.87 5.79
CA ASN A 58 6.52 1.59 5.19
C ASN A 58 6.34 0.59 4.02
N HIS A 59 7.34 0.47 3.15
CA HIS A 59 7.23 -0.31 1.94
C HIS A 59 8.40 -1.28 1.78
N LEU A 60 8.11 -2.58 1.80
CA LEU A 60 9.10 -3.66 1.70
C LEU A 60 8.99 -4.43 0.37
N SER A 61 7.77 -4.59 -0.15
CA SER A 61 7.52 -5.46 -1.28
C SER A 61 6.36 -4.96 -2.15
N TRP A 62 6.37 -5.33 -3.43
CA TRP A 62 5.23 -5.07 -4.33
C TRP A 62 3.91 -5.67 -3.80
N VAL A 63 3.99 -6.62 -2.88
CA VAL A 63 2.82 -7.26 -2.26
C VAL A 63 2.19 -6.41 -1.15
N ASP A 64 2.92 -5.46 -0.55
CA ASP A 64 2.40 -4.64 0.57
C ASP A 64 1.07 -3.94 0.24
N PRO A 65 0.91 -3.25 -0.92
CA PRO A 65 -0.38 -2.68 -1.25
C PRO A 65 -1.48 -3.74 -1.39
N VAL A 66 -1.16 -4.95 -1.87
CA VAL A 66 -2.13 -6.06 -1.95
C VAL A 66 -2.55 -6.50 -0.56
N ILE A 67 -1.59 -6.63 0.38
CA ILE A 67 -1.87 -6.96 1.78
C ILE A 67 -2.83 -5.93 2.38
N LEU A 68 -2.50 -4.66 2.32
CA LEU A 68 -3.31 -3.63 2.97
C LEU A 68 -4.68 -3.46 2.29
N MET A 69 -4.76 -3.57 0.96
CA MET A 69 -6.02 -3.58 0.23
C MET A 69 -6.87 -4.84 0.50
N SER A 70 -6.27 -5.96 0.95
CA SER A 70 -7.03 -7.14 1.38
C SER A 70 -7.73 -6.94 2.73
N LEU A 71 -7.27 -5.99 3.53
CA LEU A 71 -7.85 -5.66 4.83
C LEU A 71 -8.99 -4.64 4.70
N ARG A 72 -8.93 -3.76 3.69
CA ARG A 72 -9.93 -2.73 3.45
C ARG A 72 -9.89 -2.25 1.99
N PRO A 73 -11.05 -1.95 1.37
CA PRO A 73 -11.08 -1.30 0.06
C PRO A 73 -10.47 0.10 0.14
N MET A 74 -9.42 0.37 -0.65
CA MET A 74 -8.76 1.69 -0.67
C MET A 74 -8.03 1.93 -1.99
N GLY A 75 -7.80 3.22 -2.29
CA GLY A 75 -6.94 3.65 -3.38
C GLY A 75 -5.49 3.82 -2.91
N THR A 76 -4.56 3.95 -3.85
CA THR A 76 -3.14 4.24 -3.54
C THR A 76 -2.44 4.95 -4.70
N ILE A 77 -1.23 5.43 -4.44
CA ILE A 77 -0.31 5.92 -5.48
C ILE A 77 0.57 4.77 -5.96
N ALA A 78 0.57 4.50 -7.24
CA ALA A 78 1.36 3.44 -7.88
C ALA A 78 2.32 4.01 -8.95
N LYS A 79 3.35 3.26 -9.28
CA LYS A 79 4.25 3.61 -10.39
C LYS A 79 3.50 3.54 -11.72
N GLY A 80 3.83 4.46 -12.65
CA GLY A 80 3.22 4.51 -13.98
C GLY A 80 3.43 3.25 -14.80
N GLU A 81 4.53 2.52 -14.61
CA GLU A 81 4.83 1.27 -15.31
C GLU A 81 3.76 0.18 -15.10
N VAL A 82 3.01 0.25 -13.99
CA VAL A 82 1.90 -0.68 -13.71
C VAL A 82 0.77 -0.54 -14.73
N THR A 83 0.62 0.61 -15.38
CA THR A 83 -0.37 0.83 -16.44
C THR A 83 -0.12 0.00 -17.70
N GLY A 84 1.13 -0.44 -17.91
CA GLY A 84 1.52 -1.28 -19.05
C GLY A 84 1.06 -2.74 -18.94
N TYR A 85 0.57 -3.18 -17.78
CA TYR A 85 0.02 -4.52 -17.65
C TYR A 85 -1.40 -4.58 -18.25
N PRO A 86 -1.62 -5.43 -19.29
CA PRO A 86 -2.93 -5.58 -19.91
C PRO A 86 -3.99 -5.93 -18.86
N LEU A 87 -5.19 -5.36 -18.99
CA LEU A 87 -6.33 -5.55 -18.09
C LEU A 87 -6.16 -4.90 -16.71
N LEU A 88 -5.01 -5.06 -16.05
CA LEU A 88 -4.77 -4.49 -14.72
C LEU A 88 -4.69 -2.97 -14.76
N GLY A 89 -4.06 -2.39 -15.79
CA GLY A 89 -3.86 -0.95 -15.91
C GLY A 89 -5.16 -0.15 -16.03
N ARG A 90 -6.10 -0.58 -16.90
CA ARG A 90 -7.39 0.09 -17.06
C ARG A 90 -8.27 0.02 -15.81
N TRP A 91 -8.23 -1.12 -15.15
CA TRP A 91 -9.02 -1.31 -13.95
C TRP A 91 -8.43 -0.58 -12.75
N ALA A 92 -7.14 -0.61 -12.60
CA ALA A 92 -6.42 0.10 -11.58
C ALA A 92 -6.70 1.63 -11.64
N GLN A 93 -6.78 2.22 -12.84
CA GLN A 93 -7.18 3.63 -12.99
C GLN A 93 -8.58 3.92 -12.43
N LYS A 94 -9.53 3.02 -12.64
CA LYS A 94 -10.90 3.16 -12.10
C LYS A 94 -10.97 2.90 -10.60
N SER A 95 -10.02 2.15 -10.03
CA SER A 95 -9.99 1.74 -8.61
C SER A 95 -9.52 2.82 -7.64
N GLY A 96 -9.27 4.05 -8.10
CA GLY A 96 -8.68 5.11 -7.28
C GLY A 96 -7.16 4.95 -7.11
N LEU A 97 -6.50 4.15 -7.97
CA LEU A 97 -5.06 4.16 -8.08
C LEU A 97 -4.61 5.39 -8.90
N HIS A 98 -3.73 6.17 -8.32
CA HIS A 98 -3.10 7.31 -8.96
C HIS A 98 -1.72 6.92 -9.47
N PHE A 99 -1.51 6.96 -10.78
CA PHE A 99 -0.26 6.55 -11.40
C PHE A 99 0.72 7.72 -11.56
N VAL A 100 1.91 7.58 -11.00
CA VAL A 100 2.93 8.63 -11.02
C VAL A 100 4.11 8.27 -11.91
N ASN A 101 4.46 9.17 -12.82
CA ASN A 101 5.79 9.24 -13.39
C ASN A 101 6.67 10.10 -12.46
N ARG A 102 7.55 9.46 -11.69
CA ARG A 102 8.35 10.14 -10.67
C ARG A 102 9.37 11.12 -11.24
N LYS A 103 9.75 10.95 -12.51
CA LYS A 103 10.70 11.83 -13.19
C LYS A 103 10.04 13.10 -13.71
N ASP A 104 8.70 13.12 -13.81
CA ASP A 104 7.93 14.26 -14.31
C ASP A 104 7.27 15.02 -13.15
N ALA A 105 7.60 16.31 -13.02
CA ALA A 105 7.06 17.19 -11.99
C ALA A 105 5.55 17.42 -12.17
N THR A 106 5.09 17.53 -13.41
CA THR A 106 3.68 17.72 -13.75
C THR A 106 2.86 16.50 -13.35
N SER A 107 3.39 15.30 -13.65
CA SER A 107 2.75 14.04 -13.23
C SER A 107 2.67 13.93 -11.70
N ARG A 108 3.73 14.31 -10.97
CA ARG A 108 3.70 14.31 -9.50
C ARG A 108 2.65 15.26 -8.94
N ALA A 109 2.53 16.47 -9.50
CA ALA A 109 1.53 17.46 -9.08
C ALA A 109 0.09 16.96 -9.36
N ALA A 110 -0.15 16.41 -10.55
CA ALA A 110 -1.45 15.87 -10.94
C ALA A 110 -1.88 14.70 -10.02
N VAL A 111 -0.95 13.79 -9.71
CA VAL A 111 -1.20 12.66 -8.81
C VAL A 111 -1.52 13.14 -7.40
N LEU A 112 -0.80 14.13 -6.89
CA LEU A 112 -1.07 14.69 -5.57
C LEU A 112 -2.44 15.40 -5.52
N ALA A 113 -2.81 16.11 -6.56
CA ALA A 113 -4.13 16.72 -6.68
C ALA A 113 -5.24 15.65 -6.70
N GLY A 114 -5.08 14.58 -7.49
CA GLY A 114 -6.03 13.47 -7.55
C GLY A 114 -6.15 12.72 -6.21
N PHE A 115 -5.04 12.49 -5.54
CA PHE A 115 -5.00 11.89 -4.20
C PHE A 115 -5.76 12.75 -3.17
N SER A 116 -5.50 14.06 -3.18
CA SER A 116 -6.19 15.02 -2.30
C SER A 116 -7.70 15.06 -2.59
N ALA A 117 -8.08 15.05 -3.88
CA ALA A 117 -9.49 15.02 -4.30
C ALA A 117 -10.18 13.72 -3.85
N SER A 118 -9.48 12.58 -3.90
CA SER A 118 -9.99 11.29 -3.40
C SER A 118 -10.26 11.34 -1.91
N LEU A 119 -9.32 11.83 -1.11
CA LEU A 119 -9.49 12.00 0.35
C LEU A 119 -10.64 12.98 0.65
N LYS A 120 -10.70 14.12 -0.02
CA LYS A 120 -11.77 15.12 0.15
C LYS A 120 -13.15 14.56 -0.22
N GLY A 121 -13.18 13.66 -1.19
CA GLY A 121 -14.39 12.94 -1.63
C GLY A 121 -14.76 11.75 -0.73
N GLY A 122 -14.11 11.57 0.43
CA GLY A 122 -14.41 10.51 1.39
C GLY A 122 -13.91 9.12 0.97
N ARG A 123 -12.99 9.04 0.01
CA ARG A 123 -12.38 7.75 -0.37
C ARG A 123 -11.24 7.42 0.57
N ASP A 124 -11.19 6.16 0.97
CA ASP A 124 -10.08 5.62 1.73
C ASP A 124 -8.83 5.48 0.88
N MET A 125 -7.71 5.93 1.42
CA MET A 125 -6.43 5.96 0.69
C MET A 125 -5.30 5.30 1.50
N LEU A 126 -4.38 4.69 0.76
CA LEU A 126 -3.15 4.12 1.26
C LEU A 126 -1.96 4.93 0.71
N LEU A 127 -1.02 5.27 1.57
CA LEU A 127 0.17 6.02 1.21
C LEU A 127 1.43 5.28 1.67
N PHE A 128 2.36 5.09 0.74
CA PHE A 128 3.73 4.66 1.03
C PHE A 128 4.67 5.86 0.82
N PRO A 129 5.01 6.60 1.89
CA PRO A 129 5.78 7.84 1.74
C PRO A 129 7.22 7.61 1.29
N GLU A 130 7.76 6.41 1.42
CA GLU A 130 9.08 6.06 0.89
C GLU A 130 9.12 6.08 -0.64
N GLY A 131 7.98 5.85 -1.28
CA GLY A 131 7.85 5.85 -2.73
C GLY A 131 8.55 4.68 -3.42
N THR A 132 9.30 3.85 -2.72
CA THR A 132 9.96 2.64 -3.22
C THR A 132 10.02 1.60 -2.11
N ALA A 133 10.07 0.33 -2.50
CA ALA A 133 10.30 -0.74 -1.55
C ALA A 133 11.76 -0.76 -1.07
N THR A 134 11.95 -1.12 0.20
CA THR A 134 13.25 -1.18 0.89
C THR A 134 13.38 -2.50 1.64
N ARG A 135 14.55 -2.79 2.20
CA ARG A 135 14.72 -3.97 3.07
C ARG A 135 14.17 -3.76 4.49
N GLY A 136 13.66 -2.58 4.80
CA GLY A 136 13.08 -2.26 6.10
C GLY A 136 14.09 -1.98 7.21
N GLU A 137 15.39 -1.95 6.91
CA GLU A 137 16.44 -1.64 7.89
C GLU A 137 16.43 -0.17 8.29
N ARG A 138 16.00 0.68 7.37
CA ARG A 138 15.84 2.14 7.54
C ARG A 138 14.78 2.64 6.59
N LEU A 139 14.13 3.74 6.93
CA LEU A 139 13.28 4.44 5.97
C LEU A 139 14.13 5.07 4.86
N ALA A 140 13.72 4.87 3.62
CA ALA A 140 14.28 5.55 2.46
C ALA A 140 13.89 7.04 2.44
N GLY A 141 13.95 7.67 1.27
CA GLY A 141 13.37 9.00 1.08
C GLY A 141 11.94 9.05 1.62
N PHE A 142 11.47 10.24 2.00
CA PHE A 142 10.12 10.40 2.57
C PHE A 142 9.41 11.53 1.83
N TYR A 143 8.48 11.16 0.95
CA TYR A 143 7.68 12.11 0.18
C TYR A 143 6.50 12.62 1.02
N GLU A 144 6.56 13.87 1.40
CA GLU A 144 5.63 14.48 2.36
C GLU A 144 4.30 14.95 1.75
N GLY A 145 4.20 15.02 0.41
CA GLY A 145 3.07 15.66 -0.27
C GLY A 145 1.71 15.12 0.11
N GLY A 146 1.57 13.78 0.18
CA GLY A 146 0.30 13.14 0.57
C GLY A 146 -0.07 13.41 2.03
N LEU A 147 0.92 13.43 2.93
CA LEU A 147 0.69 13.76 4.34
C LEU A 147 0.34 15.24 4.51
N ARG A 148 1.04 16.15 3.82
CA ARG A 148 0.70 17.58 3.84
C ARG A 148 -0.73 17.85 3.34
N ALA A 149 -1.17 17.12 2.32
CA ALA A 149 -2.53 17.21 1.82
C ALA A 149 -3.57 16.75 2.86
N ALA A 150 -3.33 15.61 3.52
CA ALA A 150 -4.22 15.11 4.57
C ALA A 150 -4.25 16.05 5.78
N PHE A 151 -3.10 16.60 6.19
CA PHE A 151 -3.02 17.61 7.26
C PHE A 151 -3.85 18.85 6.91
N ALA A 152 -3.71 19.39 5.70
CA ALA A 152 -4.47 20.56 5.25
C ALA A 152 -5.99 20.32 5.19
N LEU A 153 -6.41 19.07 5.00
CA LEU A 153 -7.81 18.65 5.04
C LEU A 153 -8.31 18.34 6.45
N GLY A 154 -7.45 18.39 7.48
CA GLY A 154 -7.80 18.04 8.85
C GLY A 154 -8.11 16.54 9.06
N LEU A 155 -7.67 15.68 8.12
CA LEU A 155 -7.99 14.26 8.14
C LEU A 155 -6.96 13.45 8.95
N PRO A 156 -7.44 12.59 9.88
CA PRO A 156 -6.53 11.70 10.62
C PRO A 156 -5.93 10.65 9.70
N ALA A 157 -4.76 10.15 10.09
CA ALA A 157 -4.14 9.05 9.39
C ALA A 157 -3.55 8.03 10.37
N GLN A 158 -3.56 6.75 9.99
CA GLN A 158 -3.06 5.66 10.81
C GLN A 158 -1.72 5.14 10.28
N PRO A 159 -0.64 5.19 11.07
CA PRO A 159 0.60 4.52 10.72
C PRO A 159 0.45 3.01 10.80
N LEU A 160 0.93 2.30 9.78
CA LEU A 160 0.98 0.85 9.72
C LEU A 160 2.43 0.42 9.44
N ARG A 161 3.02 -0.38 10.32
CA ARG A 161 4.35 -0.91 10.08
C ARG A 161 4.28 -2.34 9.58
N ILE A 162 4.82 -2.57 8.39
CA ILE A 162 4.95 -3.88 7.77
C ILE A 162 6.33 -4.43 8.11
N SER A 163 6.38 -5.68 8.53
CA SER A 163 7.63 -6.40 8.78
C SER A 163 7.48 -7.88 8.43
N SER A 164 8.59 -8.54 8.12
CA SER A 164 8.67 -9.98 7.94
C SER A 164 10.02 -10.47 8.46
N ARG A 165 10.04 -11.68 9.03
CA ARG A 165 11.29 -12.39 9.40
C ARG A 165 11.89 -13.12 8.21
N ASP A 166 11.13 -13.30 7.16
CA ASP A 166 11.54 -14.03 5.97
C ASP A 166 12.39 -13.13 5.07
N ALA A 167 13.67 -13.42 4.96
CA ALA A 167 14.64 -12.62 4.20
C ALA A 167 14.31 -12.46 2.71
N HIS A 168 13.47 -13.34 2.17
CA HIS A 168 13.02 -13.30 0.79
C HIS A 168 11.78 -12.41 0.56
N TYR A 169 11.13 -11.91 1.63
CA TYR A 169 9.93 -11.08 1.50
C TYR A 169 10.19 -9.70 0.89
N PRO A 170 11.23 -8.95 1.30
CA PRO A 170 11.52 -7.67 0.70
C PRO A 170 11.88 -7.83 -0.80
N TRP A 171 11.24 -7.01 -1.62
CA TRP A 171 11.50 -6.95 -3.06
C TRP A 171 12.02 -5.56 -3.42
N THR A 172 13.31 -5.46 -3.66
CA THR A 172 14.01 -4.19 -3.78
C THR A 172 14.91 -4.15 -5.01
N GLY A 173 15.22 -2.93 -5.46
CA GLY A 173 16.20 -2.70 -6.52
C GLY A 173 15.77 -3.23 -7.88
N ASP A 174 16.67 -3.96 -8.54
CA ASP A 174 16.53 -4.44 -9.91
C ASP A 174 15.97 -5.87 -10.00
N GLU A 175 15.46 -6.40 -8.90
CA GLU A 175 14.84 -7.72 -8.90
C GLU A 175 13.63 -7.76 -9.82
N THR A 176 13.60 -8.75 -10.71
CA THR A 176 12.46 -8.93 -11.60
C THR A 176 11.30 -9.60 -10.86
N LEU A 177 10.06 -9.27 -11.24
CA LEU A 177 8.84 -9.74 -10.58
C LEU A 177 8.72 -11.28 -10.58
N LEU A 178 9.04 -11.94 -11.69
CA LEU A 178 8.82 -13.38 -11.85
C LEU A 178 9.64 -14.26 -10.90
N PRO A 179 10.96 -14.05 -10.68
CA PRO A 179 11.71 -14.79 -9.68
C PRO A 179 11.15 -14.61 -8.28
N HIS A 180 10.85 -13.38 -7.87
CA HIS A 180 10.27 -13.12 -6.56
C HIS A 180 8.90 -13.78 -6.38
N LEU A 181 8.04 -13.72 -7.39
CA LEU A 181 6.74 -14.42 -7.38
C LEU A 181 6.91 -15.94 -7.24
N ARG A 182 7.88 -16.54 -7.94
CA ARG A 182 8.19 -17.97 -7.80
C ARG A 182 8.62 -18.32 -6.38
N THR A 183 9.46 -17.49 -5.76
CA THR A 183 9.90 -17.67 -4.38
C THR A 183 8.71 -17.64 -3.41
N LEU A 184 7.83 -16.65 -3.53
CA LEU A 184 6.61 -16.58 -2.70
C LEU A 184 5.70 -17.81 -2.90
N LEU A 185 5.54 -18.28 -4.14
CA LEU A 185 4.75 -19.48 -4.44
C LEU A 185 5.37 -20.78 -3.91
N ALA A 186 6.69 -20.82 -3.73
CA ALA A 186 7.42 -22.00 -3.25
C ALA A 186 7.54 -22.05 -1.72
N THR A 187 7.28 -20.94 -1.03
CA THR A 187 7.49 -20.78 0.42
C THR A 187 6.19 -20.40 1.13
N ARG A 188 6.19 -20.52 2.45
CA ARG A 188 5.23 -19.82 3.30
C ARG A 188 5.93 -18.61 3.89
N THR A 189 5.30 -17.46 3.76
CA THR A 189 5.89 -16.19 4.18
C THR A 189 4.99 -15.53 5.22
N GLN A 190 5.52 -15.31 6.40
CA GLN A 190 4.80 -14.61 7.45
C GLN A 190 5.06 -13.10 7.37
N VAL A 191 3.98 -12.33 7.29
CA VAL A 191 4.05 -10.87 7.27
C VAL A 191 3.25 -10.31 8.44
N THR A 192 3.90 -9.49 9.24
CA THR A 192 3.26 -8.80 10.37
C THR A 192 2.92 -7.36 9.96
N VAL A 193 1.67 -6.98 10.19
CA VAL A 193 1.19 -5.60 10.07
C VAL A 193 0.88 -5.06 11.46
N THR A 194 1.71 -4.15 11.96
CA THR A 194 1.48 -3.50 13.26
C THR A 194 0.73 -2.19 13.05
N ALA A 195 -0.48 -2.11 13.57
CA ALA A 195 -1.31 -0.90 13.53
C ALA A 195 -1.00 -0.02 14.74
N GLU A 196 -0.40 1.13 14.51
CA GLU A 196 -0.13 2.15 15.52
C GLU A 196 -1.40 2.99 15.77
N LYS A 197 -1.39 3.81 16.82
CA LYS A 197 -2.49 4.74 17.08
C LYS A 197 -2.62 5.76 15.94
N PRO A 198 -3.84 6.11 15.51
CA PRO A 198 -4.03 7.20 14.56
C PRO A 198 -3.44 8.50 15.06
N LEU A 199 -2.90 9.28 14.15
CA LEU A 199 -2.41 10.63 14.41
C LEU A 199 -3.41 11.62 13.82
N HIS A 200 -3.90 12.55 14.65
CA HIS A 200 -4.84 13.58 14.24
C HIS A 200 -4.08 14.88 13.98
N PRO A 201 -4.34 15.60 12.87
CA PRO A 201 -3.70 16.90 12.61
C PRO A 201 -3.87 17.91 13.74
N SER A 202 -5.02 17.88 14.43
CA SER A 202 -5.33 18.75 15.58
C SER A 202 -4.37 18.58 16.76
N ASP A 203 -3.68 17.45 16.86
CA ASP A 203 -2.75 17.17 17.97
C ASP A 203 -1.36 17.77 17.72
N PHE A 204 -1.15 18.46 16.59
CA PHE A 204 0.14 18.99 16.15
C PHE A 204 0.05 20.45 15.75
N ASN A 205 1.05 21.23 16.13
CA ASN A 205 1.12 22.67 15.85
C ASN A 205 1.42 23.00 14.38
N CYS A 206 1.99 22.04 13.62
CA CYS A 206 2.34 22.24 12.21
C CYS A 206 2.47 20.92 11.45
N PRO A 207 2.38 20.95 10.11
CA PRO A 207 2.53 19.74 9.28
C PRO A 207 3.86 19.03 9.48
N ALA A 208 4.95 19.76 9.76
CA ALA A 208 6.27 19.17 9.92
C ALA A 208 6.34 18.27 11.17
N ALA A 209 5.76 18.70 12.29
CA ALA A 209 5.69 17.91 13.52
C ALA A 209 4.86 16.63 13.32
N TRP A 210 3.72 16.75 12.64
CA TRP A 210 2.86 15.60 12.31
C TRP A 210 3.59 14.58 11.39
N ILE A 211 4.24 15.05 10.34
CA ILE A 211 5.03 14.21 9.43
C ILE A 211 6.19 13.53 10.16
N PHE A 212 6.86 14.25 11.07
CA PHE A 212 7.92 13.68 11.91
C PHE A 212 7.39 12.53 12.78
N ALA A 213 6.19 12.67 13.36
CA ALA A 213 5.56 11.60 14.13
C ALA A 213 5.29 10.35 13.27
N PHE A 214 4.87 10.51 12.00
CA PHE A 214 4.78 9.37 11.07
C PHE A 214 6.12 8.71 10.81
N ARG A 215 7.17 9.50 10.58
CA ARG A 215 8.52 8.96 10.41
C ARG A 215 8.93 8.11 11.60
N GLN A 216 8.69 8.58 12.82
CA GLN A 216 9.01 7.82 14.03
C GLN A 216 8.17 6.54 14.16
N ALA A 217 6.88 6.61 13.86
CA ALA A 217 5.99 5.47 13.96
C ALA A 217 6.33 4.35 12.94
N LEU A 218 6.87 4.71 11.78
CA LEU A 218 7.21 3.78 10.70
C LEU A 218 8.65 3.25 10.79
N LEU A 219 9.50 3.79 11.66
CA LEU A 219 10.86 3.26 11.85
C LEU A 219 10.82 1.79 12.30
N PRO A 220 11.75 0.96 11.80
CA PRO A 220 11.90 -0.38 12.31
C PRO A 220 12.16 -0.32 13.81
N ARG A 221 11.41 -1.09 14.57
CA ARG A 221 11.74 -1.27 16.00
C ARG A 221 12.84 -2.30 16.06
N SER A 222 13.95 -1.95 16.70
CA SER A 222 14.97 -2.92 17.08
C SER A 222 14.26 -4.08 17.78
N SER A 223 14.35 -5.28 17.23
CA SER A 223 13.98 -6.47 17.97
C SER A 223 14.98 -6.54 19.13
N HIS A 224 14.61 -6.01 20.28
CA HIS A 224 15.30 -6.38 21.50
C HIS A 224 15.04 -7.89 21.66
N VAL A 225 16.02 -8.66 21.21
CA VAL A 225 16.18 -10.04 21.68
C VAL A 225 16.52 -9.92 23.16
N CYS A 226 15.53 -10.18 24.03
CA CYS A 226 15.80 -10.53 25.42
C CYS A 226 16.29 -11.97 25.48
#